data_bc001b762424a9d72e94253791e1ebdf
#
_entry.id   bc001b762424a9d72e94253791e1ebdf
#
_cell.length_a   1.000
_cell.length_b   1.000
_cell.length_c   1.000
_cell.angle_alpha   90.00
_cell.angle_beta   90.00
_cell.angle_gamma   90.00
#
_symmetry.space_group_name_H-M   'P 1'
#
loop_
_entity.id
_entity.type
_entity.pdbx_description
1 polymer ?
#
loop_
_entity_poly.entity_id
_entity_poly.type
_entity_poly.pdbx_seq_one_letter_code
_entity_poly.pdbx_strand_id
1 'polypeptide(L)'
;MLMKRLALVAVLALASPGFAQEAMFRGNPEHSGVYDAAGIPKLTGIKWQFQTNGQVLSSPAIAGDKIYFGSSDHLLYALDLATGALKWKFKSDGRITSSPAVSAGAVYFDSYDGNFYAVDAATGQLKWKFKTGGERRFAAKHLHGAEPASETMPDPFDFYLSSPVVWNGAVYFGSGDTNIYALDATNGNLKWKFKTGDVVHASPAISGGTLFVGSWDSYFYALEASSGKEIWRFKTGEDPEIHNQVGIQSSAAVADGVVYFGCRDSKFYALDAVTGKERWSFSNKGSWVISSPAVLGGKVYFATSDTGLLHAFDAKSGAPLFTLDFKHWPMFSSPAIAGDTLYIGSHQGRLNAIDLKKQKVAWTFETEASKTNGSTYFKSDGTPNYEAAFSDFFYDDMVSGVQKMMSVGAILSSPAVSGETVYVGSTDGNIYALM
;
A
#
# COMPACT_ATOMS: atom_id res chain seq x y z
N MET A 1 -47.17 -7.83 58.42
CA MET A 1 -47.44 -7.35 57.07
C MET A 1 -46.24 -6.45 56.68
N LEU A 2 -45.19 -7.02 56.10
CA LEU A 2 -43.93 -6.35 55.86
C LEU A 2 -43.80 -6.08 54.33
N MET A 3 -43.95 -4.81 53.95
CA MET A 3 -43.74 -4.38 52.54
C MET A 3 -42.24 -4.27 52.25
N LYS A 4 -41.74 -5.15 51.38
CA LYS A 4 -40.40 -5.03 50.80
C LYS A 4 -40.42 -3.97 49.68
N ARG A 5 -39.68 -2.89 49.86
CA ARG A 5 -39.40 -1.91 48.81
C ARG A 5 -38.28 -2.47 47.90
N LEU A 6 -38.59 -2.73 46.64
CA LEU A 6 -37.59 -2.99 45.59
C LEU A 6 -36.98 -1.64 45.17
N ALA A 7 -35.68 -1.47 45.38
CA ALA A 7 -34.95 -0.36 44.81
C ALA A 7 -34.50 -0.76 43.40
N LEU A 8 -35.00 -0.04 42.39
CA LEU A 8 -34.58 -0.15 41.00
C LEU A 8 -33.25 0.61 40.83
N VAL A 9 -32.13 -0.11 40.70
CA VAL A 9 -30.85 0.51 40.36
C VAL A 9 -30.81 0.67 38.85
N ALA A 10 -30.99 1.92 38.39
CA ALA A 10 -30.75 2.27 36.99
C ALA A 10 -29.22 2.28 36.73
N VAL A 11 -28.72 1.30 36.04
CA VAL A 11 -27.34 1.31 35.50
C VAL A 11 -27.33 2.28 34.31
N LEU A 12 -26.85 3.51 34.54
CA LEU A 12 -26.45 4.38 33.43
C LEU A 12 -25.24 3.76 32.77
N ALA A 13 -25.44 3.21 31.59
CA ALA A 13 -24.31 2.89 30.67
C ALA A 13 -23.70 4.23 30.26
N LEU A 14 -22.58 4.60 30.86
CA LEU A 14 -21.71 5.65 30.36
C LEU A 14 -21.19 5.16 29.03
N ALA A 15 -21.73 5.72 27.93
CA ALA A 15 -21.10 5.59 26.61
C ALA A 15 -19.68 6.16 26.73
N SER A 16 -18.69 5.29 26.68
CA SER A 16 -17.28 5.69 26.53
C SER A 16 -17.20 6.62 25.32
N PRO A 17 -16.50 7.78 25.41
CA PRO A 17 -16.22 8.56 24.22
C PRO A 17 -15.50 7.65 23.23
N GLY A 18 -16.14 7.38 22.09
CA GLY A 18 -15.56 6.55 21.06
C GLY A 18 -14.19 7.16 20.71
N PHE A 19 -13.13 6.45 21.04
CA PHE A 19 -11.83 6.76 20.49
C PHE A 19 -12.00 6.78 18.97
N ALA A 20 -11.64 7.89 18.32
CA ALA A 20 -11.63 7.98 16.87
C ALA A 20 -10.81 6.79 16.37
N GLN A 21 -11.45 5.89 15.61
CA GLN A 21 -10.80 4.66 15.14
C GLN A 21 -9.62 5.07 14.29
N GLU A 22 -8.43 4.64 14.67
CA GLU A 22 -7.22 4.86 13.88
C GLU A 22 -7.25 3.97 12.64
N ALA A 23 -6.86 4.53 11.51
CA ALA A 23 -6.75 3.79 10.26
C ALA A 23 -5.51 4.24 9.50
N MET A 24 -4.80 3.30 8.90
CA MET A 24 -3.59 3.57 8.14
C MET A 24 -3.35 2.50 7.09
N PHE A 25 -2.39 2.74 6.24
CA PHE A 25 -1.96 1.76 5.25
C PHE A 25 -1.69 0.40 5.92
N ARG A 26 -2.20 -0.69 5.33
CA ARG A 26 -2.07 -2.06 5.84
C ARG A 26 -2.74 -2.34 7.20
N GLY A 27 -3.62 -1.47 7.67
CA GLY A 27 -4.53 -1.69 8.81
C GLY A 27 -3.97 -1.35 10.19
N ASN A 28 -2.66 -1.38 10.42
CA ASN A 28 -2.03 -1.09 11.71
C ASN A 28 -0.58 -0.60 11.54
N PRO A 29 0.08 -0.08 12.60
CA PRO A 29 1.45 0.42 12.52
C PRO A 29 2.49 -0.62 12.09
N GLU A 30 2.29 -1.89 12.39
CA GLU A 30 3.14 -3.01 12.00
C GLU A 30 2.94 -3.42 10.54
N HIS A 31 1.94 -2.86 9.85
CA HIS A 31 1.56 -3.20 8.48
C HIS A 31 1.25 -4.69 8.27
N SER A 32 0.57 -5.32 9.21
CA SER A 32 0.26 -6.77 9.13
C SER A 32 -0.56 -7.14 7.89
N GLY A 33 -1.31 -6.21 7.30
CA GLY A 33 -2.22 -6.47 6.20
C GLY A 33 -3.46 -7.28 6.60
N VAL A 34 -3.75 -7.35 7.89
CA VAL A 34 -4.88 -8.09 8.45
C VAL A 34 -5.92 -7.12 8.99
N TYR A 35 -7.17 -7.36 8.63
CA TYR A 35 -8.33 -6.57 9.02
C TYR A 35 -9.23 -7.37 9.94
N ASP A 36 -9.71 -6.76 11.00
CA ASP A 36 -10.70 -7.34 11.91
C ASP A 36 -12.10 -7.30 11.26
N ALA A 37 -12.30 -8.23 10.34
CA ALA A 37 -13.53 -8.37 9.56
C ALA A 37 -13.70 -9.84 9.13
N ALA A 38 -14.94 -10.24 8.88
CA ALA A 38 -15.23 -11.62 8.46
C ALA A 38 -14.72 -11.95 7.04
N GLY A 39 -14.58 -10.92 6.20
CA GLY A 39 -14.27 -11.07 4.78
C GLY A 39 -15.49 -11.48 3.96
N ILE A 40 -15.31 -11.60 2.63
CA ILE A 40 -16.36 -11.98 1.67
C ILE A 40 -15.98 -13.31 1.00
N PRO A 41 -16.52 -14.44 1.45
CA PRO A 41 -16.21 -15.75 0.86
C PRO A 41 -16.83 -15.94 -0.54
N LYS A 42 -17.85 -15.12 -0.88
CA LYS A 42 -18.54 -15.14 -2.15
C LYS A 42 -18.90 -13.71 -2.56
N LEU A 43 -18.52 -13.32 -3.76
CA LEU A 43 -18.88 -12.01 -4.34
C LEU A 43 -20.37 -12.03 -4.74
N THR A 44 -21.14 -11.06 -4.26
CA THR A 44 -22.55 -10.84 -4.65
C THR A 44 -22.68 -9.66 -5.61
N GLY A 45 -21.70 -8.73 -5.63
CA GLY A 45 -21.67 -7.62 -6.59
C GLY A 45 -20.98 -6.37 -6.06
N ILE A 46 -21.21 -5.28 -6.77
CA ILE A 46 -20.76 -3.94 -6.38
C ILE A 46 -21.84 -3.35 -5.47
N LYS A 47 -21.47 -3.02 -4.23
CA LYS A 47 -22.32 -2.30 -3.28
C LYS A 47 -22.52 -0.86 -3.71
N TRP A 48 -21.41 -0.19 -4.04
CA TRP A 48 -21.34 1.12 -4.65
C TRP A 48 -19.99 1.32 -5.33
N GLN A 49 -19.92 2.28 -6.24
CA GLN A 49 -18.69 2.77 -6.85
C GLN A 49 -18.73 4.29 -6.91
N PHE A 50 -17.54 4.91 -6.89
CA PHE A 50 -17.41 6.35 -7.01
C PHE A 50 -16.30 6.67 -8.01
N GLN A 51 -16.62 7.51 -9.01
CA GLN A 51 -15.72 7.91 -10.08
C GLN A 51 -15.01 9.21 -9.71
N THR A 52 -13.68 9.23 -9.78
CA THR A 52 -12.84 10.43 -9.74
C THR A 52 -12.42 10.84 -11.15
N ASN A 53 -11.75 11.99 -11.28
CA ASN A 53 -11.21 12.44 -12.58
C ASN A 53 -9.75 12.00 -12.83
N GLY A 54 -9.21 11.11 -11.99
CA GLY A 54 -7.85 10.58 -12.10
C GLY A 54 -7.77 9.16 -11.63
N GLN A 55 -6.61 8.55 -11.77
CA GLN A 55 -6.35 7.20 -11.28
C GLN A 55 -6.37 7.15 -9.75
N VAL A 56 -6.94 6.09 -9.16
CA VAL A 56 -6.93 5.84 -7.71
C VAL A 56 -5.89 4.77 -7.40
N LEU A 57 -4.65 5.21 -7.17
CA LEU A 57 -3.52 4.35 -6.78
C LEU A 57 -3.41 4.21 -5.25
N SER A 58 -3.87 5.23 -4.54
CA SER A 58 -3.94 5.27 -3.08
C SER A 58 -4.77 4.12 -2.54
N SER A 59 -4.29 3.43 -1.52
CA SER A 59 -5.08 2.45 -0.79
C SER A 59 -6.03 3.15 0.17
N PRO A 60 -7.29 2.71 0.29
CA PRO A 60 -8.26 3.38 1.12
C PRO A 60 -7.99 3.17 2.62
N ALA A 61 -8.22 4.22 3.42
CA ALA A 61 -8.26 4.17 4.88
C ALA A 61 -9.69 4.30 5.37
N ILE A 62 -10.11 3.42 6.29
CA ILE A 62 -11.48 3.36 6.80
C ILE A 62 -11.48 3.73 8.28
N ALA A 63 -12.13 4.84 8.63
CA ALA A 63 -12.25 5.27 10.01
C ALA A 63 -13.69 5.72 10.32
N GLY A 64 -14.32 5.06 11.27
CA GLY A 64 -15.71 5.31 11.62
C GLY A 64 -16.65 5.01 10.45
N ASP A 65 -17.47 6.00 10.09
CA ASP A 65 -18.45 5.94 9.00
C ASP A 65 -17.91 6.43 7.64
N LYS A 66 -16.59 6.66 7.52
CA LYS A 66 -15.97 7.24 6.32
C LYS A 66 -14.84 6.39 5.76
N ILE A 67 -14.64 6.54 4.46
CA ILE A 67 -13.51 6.02 3.72
C ILE A 67 -12.77 7.19 3.07
N TYR A 68 -11.44 7.17 3.17
CA TYR A 68 -10.55 8.23 2.69
C TYR A 68 -9.56 7.66 1.68
N PHE A 69 -9.32 8.37 0.59
CA PHE A 69 -8.33 7.97 -0.43
C PHE A 69 -7.87 9.17 -1.26
N GLY A 70 -6.66 9.09 -1.77
CA GLY A 70 -6.09 10.05 -2.72
C GLY A 70 -6.35 9.66 -4.17
N SER A 71 -6.30 10.64 -5.07
CA SER A 71 -6.42 10.42 -6.51
C SER A 71 -5.38 11.24 -7.28
N SER A 72 -5.07 10.77 -8.49
CA SER A 72 -4.18 11.47 -9.41
C SER A 72 -4.78 12.77 -9.98
N ASP A 73 -6.05 13.07 -9.68
CA ASP A 73 -6.69 14.35 -9.98
C ASP A 73 -6.40 15.45 -8.95
N HIS A 74 -5.42 15.22 -8.06
CA HIS A 74 -4.97 16.15 -7.02
C HIS A 74 -5.94 16.31 -5.84
N LEU A 75 -6.88 15.37 -5.67
CA LEU A 75 -7.88 15.45 -4.61
C LEU A 75 -7.72 14.30 -3.61
N LEU A 76 -7.81 14.64 -2.34
CA LEU A 76 -8.14 13.70 -1.28
C LEU A 76 -9.66 13.67 -1.12
N TYR A 77 -10.25 12.50 -1.10
CA TYR A 77 -11.68 12.28 -0.98
C TYR A 77 -12.04 11.65 0.36
N ALA A 78 -13.18 12.06 0.91
CA ALA A 78 -13.87 11.35 1.98
C ALA A 78 -15.29 11.02 1.55
N LEU A 79 -15.63 9.74 1.56
CA LEU A 79 -16.97 9.26 1.21
C LEU A 79 -17.63 8.62 2.45
N ASP A 80 -18.95 8.57 2.42
CA ASP A 80 -19.74 7.75 3.33
C ASP A 80 -19.45 6.27 3.08
N LEU A 81 -19.05 5.53 4.08
CA LEU A 81 -18.63 4.13 3.97
C LEU A 81 -19.77 3.21 3.50
N ALA A 82 -21.00 3.51 3.90
CA ALA A 82 -22.16 2.67 3.61
C ALA A 82 -22.70 2.88 2.18
N THR A 83 -22.67 4.14 1.70
CA THR A 83 -23.37 4.56 0.47
C THR A 83 -22.46 5.02 -0.66
N GLY A 84 -21.18 5.31 -0.38
CA GLY A 84 -20.26 5.91 -1.35
C GLY A 84 -20.52 7.40 -1.63
N ALA A 85 -21.44 8.03 -0.90
CA ALA A 85 -21.76 9.44 -1.09
C ALA A 85 -20.60 10.35 -0.66
N LEU A 86 -20.26 11.34 -1.50
CA LEU A 86 -19.22 12.32 -1.18
C LEU A 86 -19.57 13.13 0.07
N LYS A 87 -18.69 13.11 1.06
CA LYS A 87 -18.79 13.94 2.27
C LYS A 87 -18.03 15.25 2.08
N TRP A 88 -16.78 15.14 1.68
CA TRP A 88 -15.93 16.28 1.36
C TRP A 88 -14.74 15.86 0.47
N LYS A 89 -14.08 16.84 -0.11
CA LYS A 89 -12.81 16.66 -0.83
C LYS A 89 -11.87 17.81 -0.51
N PHE A 90 -10.56 17.53 -0.49
CA PHE A 90 -9.50 18.51 -0.29
C PHE A 90 -8.60 18.53 -1.52
N LYS A 91 -8.21 19.72 -1.99
CA LYS A 91 -7.35 19.90 -3.16
C LYS A 91 -5.91 20.23 -2.75
N SER A 92 -4.95 19.45 -3.24
CA SER A 92 -3.52 19.78 -3.29
C SER A 92 -3.12 20.28 -4.69
N ASP A 93 -1.89 20.73 -4.85
CA ASP A 93 -1.39 21.17 -6.16
C ASP A 93 -0.74 20.01 -6.96
N GLY A 94 -0.52 18.84 -6.32
CA GLY A 94 0.05 17.64 -6.92
C GLY A 94 -0.87 16.42 -6.82
N ARG A 95 -0.54 15.37 -7.55
CA ARG A 95 -1.22 14.07 -7.45
C ARG A 95 -1.07 13.50 -6.04
N ILE A 96 -2.09 12.78 -5.56
CA ILE A 96 -2.09 12.11 -4.26
C ILE A 96 -2.11 10.61 -4.50
N THR A 97 -0.94 9.97 -4.45
CA THR A 97 -0.79 8.51 -4.57
C THR A 97 -0.43 7.86 -3.22
N SER A 98 -0.11 8.67 -2.21
CA SER A 98 0.01 8.27 -0.82
C SER A 98 -1.31 7.73 -0.30
N SER A 99 -1.29 6.63 0.45
CA SER A 99 -2.46 6.14 1.17
C SER A 99 -2.61 6.93 2.47
N PRO A 100 -3.80 7.50 2.76
CA PRO A 100 -3.96 8.35 3.94
C PRO A 100 -3.90 7.54 5.24
N ALA A 101 -3.44 8.20 6.31
CA ALA A 101 -3.61 7.72 7.68
C ALA A 101 -4.62 8.61 8.42
N VAL A 102 -5.44 8.02 9.27
CA VAL A 102 -6.43 8.72 10.09
C VAL A 102 -6.13 8.47 11.56
N SER A 103 -5.92 9.52 12.32
CA SER A 103 -5.71 9.43 13.77
C SER A 103 -6.15 10.73 14.44
N ALA A 104 -6.70 10.64 15.63
CA ALA A 104 -7.11 11.77 16.46
C ALA A 104 -7.93 12.85 15.71
N GLY A 105 -8.81 12.44 14.79
CA GLY A 105 -9.68 13.34 14.02
C GLY A 105 -8.95 14.12 12.91
N ALA A 106 -7.76 13.70 12.51
CA ALA A 106 -7.04 14.23 11.36
C ALA A 106 -6.76 13.15 10.33
N VAL A 107 -6.69 13.54 9.05
CA VAL A 107 -6.24 12.72 7.92
C VAL A 107 -4.90 13.25 7.45
N TYR A 108 -3.91 12.38 7.40
CA TYR A 108 -2.53 12.70 7.01
C TYR A 108 -2.22 12.06 5.67
N PHE A 109 -1.54 12.78 4.77
CA PHE A 109 -1.16 12.27 3.45
C PHE A 109 -0.04 13.09 2.83
N ASP A 110 0.69 12.50 1.91
CA ASP A 110 1.72 13.13 1.10
C ASP A 110 1.21 13.45 -0.32
N SER A 111 1.76 14.47 -0.94
CA SER A 111 1.40 14.92 -2.29
C SER A 111 2.62 15.22 -3.15
N TYR A 112 2.52 14.94 -4.45
CA TYR A 112 3.57 15.26 -5.42
C TYR A 112 3.87 16.77 -5.55
N ASP A 113 3.12 17.66 -4.87
CA ASP A 113 3.47 19.08 -4.78
C ASP A 113 4.59 19.37 -3.77
N GLY A 114 5.13 18.33 -3.12
CA GLY A 114 6.19 18.44 -2.13
C GLY A 114 5.72 18.97 -0.77
N ASN A 115 4.44 18.80 -0.46
CA ASN A 115 3.91 19.08 0.87
C ASN A 115 3.26 17.83 1.47
N PHE A 116 3.51 17.64 2.74
CA PHE A 116 2.80 16.73 3.60
C PHE A 116 1.66 17.47 4.31
N TYR A 117 0.47 16.89 4.33
CA TYR A 117 -0.76 17.55 4.77
C TYR A 117 -1.40 16.84 5.95
N ALA A 118 -2.03 17.63 6.84
CA ALA A 118 -3.03 17.17 7.79
C ALA A 118 -4.32 17.98 7.58
N VAL A 119 -5.42 17.27 7.38
CA VAL A 119 -6.75 17.87 7.25
C VAL A 119 -7.69 17.31 8.31
N ASP A 120 -8.72 18.06 8.68
CA ASP A 120 -9.73 17.62 9.63
C ASP A 120 -10.57 16.48 9.02
N ALA A 121 -10.67 15.35 9.71
CA ALA A 121 -11.33 14.15 9.21
C ALA A 121 -12.85 14.30 9.03
N ALA A 122 -13.49 15.24 9.75
CA ALA A 122 -14.92 15.48 9.64
C ALA A 122 -15.26 16.43 8.49
N THR A 123 -14.43 17.46 8.27
CA THR A 123 -14.74 18.59 7.39
C THR A 123 -13.86 18.72 6.15
N GLY A 124 -12.67 18.08 6.14
CA GLY A 124 -11.68 18.22 5.09
C GLY A 124 -10.92 19.57 5.12
N GLN A 125 -11.10 20.39 6.17
CA GLN A 125 -10.40 21.66 6.30
C GLN A 125 -8.91 21.39 6.64
N LEU A 126 -8.02 22.23 6.06
CA LEU A 126 -6.59 22.18 6.37
C LEU A 126 -6.35 22.48 7.84
N LYS A 127 -5.66 21.56 8.54
CA LYS A 127 -5.16 21.80 9.90
C LYS A 127 -3.74 22.38 9.86
N TRP A 128 -2.86 21.74 9.12
CA TRP A 128 -1.50 22.17 8.87
C TRP A 128 -0.92 21.49 7.63
N LYS A 129 0.14 22.06 7.09
CA LYS A 129 0.98 21.42 6.07
C LYS A 129 2.45 21.65 6.36
N PHE A 130 3.28 20.71 5.96
CA PHE A 130 4.72 20.76 6.07
C PHE A 130 5.34 20.65 4.69
N LYS A 131 6.24 21.58 4.34
CA LYS A 131 6.95 21.55 3.06
C LYS A 131 8.20 20.68 3.19
N THR A 132 8.30 19.63 2.36
CA THR A 132 9.50 18.79 2.20
C THR A 132 10.51 19.47 1.26
N GLY A 133 11.59 18.78 0.93
CA GLY A 133 12.54 19.21 -0.10
C GLY A 133 12.01 19.04 -1.54
N GLY A 134 10.79 18.49 -1.69
CA GLY A 134 10.12 18.23 -2.97
C GLY A 134 10.03 16.75 -3.30
N GLU A 135 8.99 16.36 -4.03
CA GLU A 135 8.78 14.98 -4.47
C GLU A 135 9.34 14.76 -5.87
N ARG A 136 10.07 13.66 -6.04
CA ARG A 136 10.56 13.17 -7.33
C ARG A 136 10.46 11.65 -7.38
N ARG A 137 10.34 11.10 -8.58
CA ARG A 137 10.51 9.66 -8.78
C ARG A 137 11.99 9.27 -8.65
N PHE A 138 12.24 8.02 -8.32
CA PHE A 138 13.55 7.42 -8.52
C PHE A 138 13.97 7.59 -9.99
N ALA A 139 15.24 7.91 -10.22
CA ALA A 139 15.74 8.12 -11.57
C ALA A 139 17.15 7.55 -11.68
N ALA A 140 17.41 6.83 -12.77
CA ALA A 140 18.72 6.30 -13.08
C ALA A 140 18.94 6.27 -14.62
N LYS A 141 20.16 5.99 -15.02
CA LYS A 141 20.52 5.78 -16.41
C LYS A 141 20.09 4.39 -16.86
N HIS A 142 19.67 4.29 -18.11
CA HIS A 142 19.38 3.03 -18.81
C HIS A 142 18.38 2.13 -18.04
N LEU A 143 17.40 2.75 -17.35
CA LEU A 143 16.37 2.01 -16.63
C LEU A 143 15.57 1.13 -17.58
N HIS A 144 15.36 -0.14 -17.22
CA HIS A 144 14.63 -1.13 -18.03
C HIS A 144 15.17 -1.31 -19.45
N GLY A 145 16.45 -1.01 -19.66
CA GLY A 145 17.04 -1.02 -21.01
C GLY A 145 16.64 0.16 -21.89
N ALA A 146 16.00 1.20 -21.32
CA ALA A 146 15.52 2.36 -22.09
C ALA A 146 16.67 3.19 -22.69
N GLU A 147 16.46 3.65 -23.92
CA GLU A 147 17.35 4.57 -24.60
C GLU A 147 16.86 6.02 -24.51
N PRO A 148 17.76 7.01 -24.54
CA PRO A 148 19.22 6.89 -24.62
C PRO A 148 19.85 6.48 -23.28
N ALA A 149 20.72 5.46 -23.32
CA ALA A 149 21.36 4.88 -22.14
C ALA A 149 22.22 5.85 -21.31
N SER A 150 22.63 6.97 -21.90
CA SER A 150 23.44 8.01 -21.24
C SER A 150 22.64 8.94 -20.34
N GLU A 151 21.33 9.04 -20.53
CA GLU A 151 20.46 9.97 -19.82
C GLU A 151 19.88 9.36 -18.54
N THR A 152 19.71 10.21 -17.53
CA THR A 152 19.03 9.84 -16.29
C THR A 152 17.54 10.14 -16.43
N MET A 153 16.72 9.11 -16.31
CA MET A 153 15.28 9.18 -16.51
C MET A 153 14.51 8.68 -15.29
N PRO A 154 13.34 9.29 -14.97
CA PRO A 154 12.49 8.80 -13.89
C PRO A 154 11.96 7.41 -14.18
N ASP A 155 11.92 6.55 -13.14
CA ASP A 155 11.37 5.20 -13.27
C ASP A 155 9.85 5.26 -13.53
N PRO A 156 9.34 4.68 -14.65
CA PRO A 156 7.92 4.70 -14.97
C PRO A 156 7.09 3.83 -14.01
N PHE A 157 7.72 2.93 -13.25
CA PHE A 157 7.08 2.06 -12.26
C PHE A 157 7.19 2.56 -10.82
N ASP A 158 7.77 3.74 -10.60
CA ASP A 158 7.74 4.41 -9.30
C ASP A 158 6.45 5.22 -9.17
N PHE A 159 5.35 4.52 -8.83
CA PHE A 159 3.99 5.07 -8.83
C PHE A 159 3.58 5.71 -7.51
N TYR A 160 4.07 5.15 -6.41
CA TYR A 160 3.55 5.46 -5.09
C TYR A 160 4.41 6.52 -4.41
N LEU A 161 3.77 7.36 -3.60
CA LEU A 161 4.42 8.06 -2.52
C LEU A 161 4.35 7.25 -1.24
N SER A 162 5.23 7.52 -0.31
CA SER A 162 5.19 6.94 1.02
C SER A 162 3.86 7.23 1.71
N SER A 163 3.25 6.21 2.30
CA SER A 163 2.04 6.37 3.10
C SER A 163 2.43 6.57 4.56
N PRO A 164 1.82 7.55 5.25
CA PRO A 164 2.19 7.85 6.63
C PRO A 164 1.74 6.77 7.61
N VAL A 165 2.53 6.60 8.68
CA VAL A 165 2.14 5.89 9.89
C VAL A 165 2.07 6.88 11.05
N VAL A 166 1.03 6.78 11.87
CA VAL A 166 0.89 7.58 13.09
C VAL A 166 1.18 6.69 14.29
N TRP A 167 2.08 7.16 15.15
CA TRP A 167 2.44 6.44 16.36
C TRP A 167 2.87 7.41 17.46
N ASN A 168 2.33 7.26 18.66
CA ASN A 168 2.69 8.02 19.86
C ASN A 168 2.73 9.55 19.66
N GLY A 169 1.70 10.11 18.98
CA GLY A 169 1.54 11.55 18.74
C GLY A 169 2.49 12.14 17.69
N ALA A 170 3.16 11.30 16.94
CA ALA A 170 3.95 11.70 15.78
C ALA A 170 3.47 11.00 14.50
N VAL A 171 3.68 11.63 13.35
CA VAL A 171 3.44 11.07 12.03
C VAL A 171 4.78 10.91 11.31
N TYR A 172 4.98 9.74 10.70
CA TYR A 172 6.22 9.35 10.05
C TYR A 172 5.95 9.00 8.59
N PHE A 173 6.83 9.46 7.70
CA PHE A 173 6.74 9.18 6.26
C PHE A 173 8.10 9.31 5.58
N GLY A 174 8.26 8.68 4.43
CA GLY A 174 9.39 8.89 3.53
C GLY A 174 9.06 9.95 2.47
N SER A 175 10.07 10.49 1.80
CA SER A 175 9.89 11.50 0.76
C SER A 175 10.85 11.31 -0.42
N GLY A 176 10.45 11.79 -1.58
CA GLY A 176 11.27 11.86 -2.79
C GLY A 176 12.48 12.78 -2.65
N ASP A 177 12.56 13.60 -1.59
CA ASP A 177 13.71 14.42 -1.28
C ASP A 177 14.84 13.68 -0.54
N THR A 178 14.71 12.33 -0.44
CA THR A 178 15.68 11.44 0.19
C THR A 178 15.69 11.46 1.72
N ASN A 179 14.64 11.95 2.36
CA ASN A 179 14.55 11.95 3.81
C ASN A 179 13.39 11.10 4.33
N ILE A 180 13.57 10.57 5.53
CA ILE A 180 12.51 10.05 6.38
C ILE A 180 12.20 11.14 7.40
N TYR A 181 10.93 11.45 7.60
CA TYR A 181 10.47 12.52 8.48
C TYR A 181 9.66 11.98 9.66
N ALA A 182 9.81 12.65 10.80
CA ALA A 182 8.86 12.57 11.90
C ALA A 182 8.37 13.98 12.24
N LEU A 183 7.06 14.18 12.19
CA LEU A 183 6.41 15.44 12.55
C LEU A 183 5.52 15.24 13.77
N ASP A 184 5.31 16.29 14.54
CA ASP A 184 4.27 16.32 15.55
C ASP A 184 2.89 16.24 14.87
N ALA A 185 2.10 15.22 15.21
CA ALA A 185 0.83 14.96 14.54
C ALA A 185 -0.21 16.07 14.77
N THR A 186 -0.08 16.87 15.83
CA THR A 186 -1.03 17.92 16.19
C THR A 186 -0.81 19.21 15.39
N ASN A 187 0.46 19.59 15.16
CA ASN A 187 0.79 20.91 14.62
C ASN A 187 1.77 20.90 13.44
N GLY A 188 2.27 19.71 13.02
CA GLY A 188 3.16 19.55 11.88
C GLY A 188 4.62 20.01 12.13
N ASN A 189 5.00 20.33 13.36
CA ASN A 189 6.37 20.70 13.66
C ASN A 189 7.33 19.52 13.47
N LEU A 190 8.48 19.78 12.84
CA LEU A 190 9.52 18.78 12.64
C LEU A 190 10.08 18.32 14.00
N LYS A 191 9.98 17.00 14.28
CA LYS A 191 10.62 16.37 15.43
C LYS A 191 12.03 15.94 15.06
N TRP A 192 12.17 15.21 13.95
CA TRP A 192 13.46 14.82 13.38
C TRP A 192 13.29 14.46 11.89
N LYS A 193 14.42 14.43 11.18
CA LYS A 193 14.53 13.84 9.85
C LYS A 193 15.81 13.04 9.74
N PHE A 194 15.78 11.97 8.97
CA PHE A 194 16.92 11.10 8.67
C PHE A 194 17.16 11.06 7.18
N LYS A 195 18.40 11.30 6.74
CA LYS A 195 18.76 11.32 5.33
C LYS A 195 19.22 9.95 4.86
N THR A 196 18.62 9.46 3.77
CA THR A 196 19.01 8.27 3.02
C THR A 196 19.82 8.62 1.77
N GLY A 197 20.28 7.62 1.05
CA GLY A 197 21.04 7.83 -0.20
C GLY A 197 20.17 8.16 -1.42
N ASP A 198 18.88 7.78 -1.41
CA ASP A 198 17.93 8.06 -2.52
C ASP A 198 16.50 8.19 -1.99
N VAL A 199 15.50 8.33 -2.88
CA VAL A 199 14.09 8.53 -2.54
C VAL A 199 13.57 7.44 -1.60
N VAL A 200 12.60 7.80 -0.75
CA VAL A 200 11.95 6.90 0.19
C VAL A 200 10.46 6.86 -0.09
N HIS A 201 10.02 5.96 -0.97
CA HIS A 201 8.61 5.78 -1.32
C HIS A 201 7.98 4.57 -0.63
N ALA A 202 8.78 3.68 -0.05
CA ALA A 202 8.26 2.67 0.87
C ALA A 202 7.62 3.36 2.10
N SER A 203 6.50 2.80 2.55
CA SER A 203 5.80 3.31 3.74
C SER A 203 6.43 2.73 5.01
N PRO A 204 6.73 3.55 6.02
CA PRO A 204 7.35 3.08 7.24
C PRO A 204 6.38 2.25 8.09
N ALA A 205 6.85 1.11 8.62
CA ALA A 205 6.16 0.35 9.66
C ALA A 205 6.79 0.64 11.02
N ILE A 206 6.00 0.57 12.10
CA ILE A 206 6.49 0.78 13.46
C ILE A 206 6.08 -0.40 14.34
N SER A 207 7.06 -0.95 15.06
CA SER A 207 6.81 -1.95 16.09
C SER A 207 7.79 -1.76 17.27
N GLY A 208 7.27 -1.80 18.49
CA GLY A 208 8.08 -1.66 19.71
C GLY A 208 8.93 -0.39 19.79
N GLY A 209 8.48 0.71 19.14
CA GLY A 209 9.22 1.99 19.11
C GLY A 209 10.34 2.05 18.08
N THR A 210 10.49 1.03 17.24
CA THR A 210 11.41 1.01 16.10
C THR A 210 10.63 1.23 14.80
N LEU A 211 11.10 2.17 14.00
CA LEU A 211 10.62 2.46 12.66
C LEU A 211 11.43 1.67 11.64
N PHE A 212 10.76 0.97 10.72
CA PHE A 212 11.33 0.13 9.69
C PHE A 212 10.91 0.64 8.31
N VAL A 213 11.87 0.90 7.42
CA VAL A 213 11.57 1.45 6.09
C VAL A 213 12.67 1.14 5.08
N GLY A 214 12.27 0.84 3.84
CA GLY A 214 13.17 0.68 2.70
C GLY A 214 13.39 1.99 1.95
N SER A 215 14.53 2.11 1.26
CA SER A 215 14.84 3.22 0.37
C SER A 215 15.32 2.69 -1.00
N TRP A 216 15.21 3.53 -2.01
CA TRP A 216 15.75 3.25 -3.34
C TRP A 216 17.29 3.21 -3.41
N ASP A 217 17.98 3.63 -2.32
CA ASP A 217 19.42 3.45 -2.17
C ASP A 217 19.86 2.01 -1.87
N SER A 218 18.92 1.06 -1.92
CA SER A 218 19.10 -0.36 -1.61
C SER A 218 19.42 -0.67 -0.14
N TYR A 219 19.13 0.26 0.76
CA TYR A 219 19.19 0.00 2.19
C TYR A 219 17.80 -0.09 2.81
N PHE A 220 17.67 -1.05 3.70
CA PHE A 220 16.55 -1.16 4.62
C PHE A 220 17.00 -0.66 5.99
N TYR A 221 16.28 0.30 6.55
CA TYR A 221 16.65 1.02 7.77
C TYR A 221 15.75 0.64 8.94
N ALA A 222 16.35 0.50 10.13
CA ALA A 222 15.66 0.51 11.41
C ALA A 222 16.13 1.73 12.22
N LEU A 223 15.18 2.58 12.58
CA LEU A 223 15.43 3.82 13.30
C LEU A 223 14.66 3.82 14.62
N GLU A 224 15.22 4.43 15.65
CA GLU A 224 14.48 4.74 16.87
C GLU A 224 13.39 5.78 16.55
N ALA A 225 12.10 5.42 16.68
CA ALA A 225 10.99 6.27 16.27
C ALA A 225 10.96 7.61 17.02
N SER A 226 11.43 7.66 18.27
CA SER A 226 11.43 8.86 19.10
C SER A 226 12.46 9.90 18.66
N SER A 227 13.62 9.49 18.12
CA SER A 227 14.78 10.34 17.86
C SER A 227 15.30 10.35 16.42
N GLY A 228 14.87 9.35 15.61
CA GLY A 228 15.42 9.13 14.26
C GLY A 228 16.84 8.54 14.25
N LYS A 229 17.36 8.13 15.42
CA LYS A 229 18.68 7.49 15.49
C LYS A 229 18.67 6.14 14.81
N GLU A 230 19.64 5.89 13.92
CA GLU A 230 19.82 4.59 13.28
C GLU A 230 20.19 3.54 14.34
N ILE A 231 19.42 2.43 14.35
CA ILE A 231 19.69 1.24 15.16
C ILE A 231 20.52 0.27 14.33
N TRP A 232 20.05 -0.03 13.12
CA TRP A 232 20.78 -0.83 12.13
C TRP A 232 20.27 -0.51 10.73
N ARG A 233 21.05 -0.90 9.74
CA ARG A 233 20.64 -0.96 8.33
C ARG A 233 21.13 -2.23 7.68
N PHE A 234 20.38 -2.70 6.70
CA PHE A 234 20.67 -3.89 5.91
C PHE A 234 20.75 -3.49 4.44
N LYS A 235 21.81 -3.88 3.74
CA LYS A 235 21.93 -3.65 2.29
C LYS A 235 21.39 -4.83 1.53
N THR A 236 20.44 -4.59 0.61
CA THR A 236 19.96 -5.59 -0.36
C THR A 236 20.97 -5.76 -1.50
N GLY A 237 20.76 -6.80 -2.30
CA GLY A 237 21.57 -7.05 -3.50
C GLY A 237 21.15 -6.24 -4.70
N GLU A 238 21.73 -6.61 -5.84
CA GLU A 238 21.32 -6.20 -7.19
C GLU A 238 20.87 -7.46 -7.93
N ASP A 239 19.83 -7.35 -8.75
CA ASP A 239 19.46 -8.45 -9.63
C ASP A 239 20.36 -8.44 -10.86
N PRO A 240 21.11 -9.53 -11.11
CA PRO A 240 22.02 -9.60 -12.25
C PRO A 240 21.30 -9.73 -13.60
N GLU A 241 20.02 -10.15 -13.60
CA GLU A 241 19.24 -10.35 -14.82
C GLU A 241 18.54 -9.08 -15.28
N ILE A 242 18.18 -8.18 -14.35
CA ILE A 242 17.39 -6.98 -14.65
C ILE A 242 18.24 -5.70 -14.71
N HIS A 243 19.51 -5.74 -14.64
CA HIS A 243 20.46 -4.61 -14.71
C HIS A 243 19.95 -3.25 -14.20
N ASN A 244 20.62 -2.66 -13.22
CA ASN A 244 20.30 -1.35 -12.62
C ASN A 244 18.94 -1.25 -11.90
N GLN A 245 18.25 -2.35 -11.68
CA GLN A 245 16.99 -2.35 -10.98
C GLN A 245 17.21 -2.73 -9.52
N VAL A 246 17.48 -1.72 -8.76
CA VAL A 246 17.81 -1.78 -7.34
C VAL A 246 16.76 -1.01 -6.55
N GLY A 247 16.81 -1.15 -5.26
CA GLY A 247 15.97 -0.36 -4.36
C GLY A 247 14.80 -1.10 -3.78
N ILE A 248 14.28 -0.56 -2.69
CA ILE A 248 13.21 -1.16 -1.90
C ILE A 248 11.97 -0.27 -2.01
N GLN A 249 11.01 -0.71 -2.82
CA GLN A 249 9.71 -0.06 -3.00
C GLN A 249 8.61 -0.70 -2.13
N SER A 250 8.77 -1.98 -1.79
CA SER A 250 7.88 -2.69 -0.88
C SER A 250 7.91 -2.09 0.52
N SER A 251 6.75 -1.88 1.13
CA SER A 251 6.66 -1.51 2.54
C SER A 251 6.73 -2.75 3.42
N ALA A 252 7.40 -2.63 4.55
CA ALA A 252 7.60 -3.77 5.44
C ALA A 252 6.33 -4.15 6.21
N ALA A 253 6.23 -5.44 6.58
CA ALA A 253 5.37 -5.91 7.65
C ALA A 253 6.23 -6.43 8.81
N VAL A 254 5.81 -6.18 10.04
CA VAL A 254 6.52 -6.63 11.25
C VAL A 254 5.63 -7.56 12.06
N ALA A 255 6.11 -8.76 12.34
CA ALA A 255 5.40 -9.71 13.18
C ALA A 255 6.39 -10.63 13.91
N ASP A 256 6.10 -10.97 15.16
CA ASP A 256 6.85 -11.92 15.97
C ASP A 256 8.37 -11.66 16.00
N GLY A 257 8.78 -10.39 16.02
CA GLY A 257 10.18 -9.98 16.03
C GLY A 257 10.91 -10.18 14.70
N VAL A 258 10.18 -10.29 13.59
CA VAL A 258 10.69 -10.41 12.23
C VAL A 258 10.14 -9.28 11.37
N VAL A 259 11.00 -8.71 10.53
CA VAL A 259 10.63 -7.73 9.50
C VAL A 259 10.64 -8.42 8.15
N TYR A 260 9.54 -8.34 7.42
CA TYR A 260 9.37 -8.94 6.09
C TYR A 260 9.21 -7.84 5.06
N PHE A 261 9.92 -7.92 3.95
CA PHE A 261 9.79 -6.99 2.82
C PHE A 261 10.26 -7.60 1.51
N GLY A 262 9.72 -7.10 0.42
CA GLY A 262 10.18 -7.38 -0.93
C GLY A 262 11.18 -6.36 -1.45
N CYS A 263 11.93 -6.71 -2.48
CA CYS A 263 12.91 -5.84 -3.11
C CYS A 263 12.90 -6.01 -4.63
N ARG A 264 13.41 -5.02 -5.34
CA ARG A 264 13.59 -5.08 -6.79
C ARG A 264 14.82 -5.90 -7.22
N ASP A 265 15.67 -6.33 -6.29
CA ASP A 265 16.71 -7.34 -6.54
C ASP A 265 16.14 -8.78 -6.70
N SER A 266 14.82 -8.88 -6.92
CA SER A 266 14.05 -10.12 -7.09
C SER A 266 13.99 -10.99 -5.85
N LYS A 267 14.27 -10.45 -4.68
CA LYS A 267 14.21 -11.20 -3.42
C LYS A 267 13.11 -10.71 -2.50
N PHE A 268 12.66 -11.65 -1.69
CA PHE A 268 11.86 -11.41 -0.51
C PHE A 268 12.71 -11.73 0.71
N TYR A 269 12.73 -10.84 1.69
CA TYR A 269 13.59 -10.90 2.88
C TYR A 269 12.80 -11.05 4.17
N ALA A 270 13.34 -11.78 5.11
CA ALA A 270 12.93 -11.82 6.51
C ALA A 270 14.15 -11.54 7.40
N LEU A 271 14.11 -10.41 8.08
CA LEU A 271 15.19 -9.98 8.97
C LEU A 271 14.76 -10.05 10.43
N ASP A 272 15.70 -10.30 11.31
CA ASP A 272 15.52 -10.12 12.75
C ASP A 272 15.29 -8.64 13.06
N ALA A 273 14.16 -8.31 13.68
CA ALA A 273 13.76 -6.92 13.91
C ALA A 273 14.70 -6.15 14.86
N VAL A 274 15.38 -6.86 15.77
CA VAL A 274 16.28 -6.24 16.75
C VAL A 274 17.68 -6.03 16.19
N THR A 275 18.18 -7.00 15.42
CA THR A 275 19.58 -7.03 14.99
C THR A 275 19.81 -6.69 13.52
N GLY A 276 18.75 -6.70 12.70
CA GLY A 276 18.84 -6.55 11.24
C GLY A 276 19.48 -7.73 10.50
N LYS A 277 19.78 -8.84 11.19
CA LYS A 277 20.37 -10.02 10.55
C LYS A 277 19.33 -10.75 9.75
N GLU A 278 19.71 -11.19 8.55
CA GLU A 278 18.86 -12.04 7.72
C GLU A 278 18.58 -13.37 8.42
N ARG A 279 17.30 -13.70 8.57
CA ARG A 279 16.84 -15.02 9.04
C ARG A 279 16.68 -15.96 7.88
N TRP A 280 16.07 -15.48 6.80
CA TRP A 280 15.94 -16.17 5.53
C TRP A 280 15.62 -15.18 4.42
N SER A 281 15.86 -15.58 3.19
CA SER A 281 15.42 -14.88 1.98
C SER A 281 14.99 -15.87 0.91
N PHE A 282 14.22 -15.39 -0.07
CA PHE A 282 13.75 -16.18 -1.20
C PHE A 282 13.94 -15.41 -2.49
N SER A 283 14.53 -16.02 -3.51
CA SER A 283 14.75 -15.43 -4.83
C SER A 283 13.60 -15.78 -5.78
N ASN A 284 13.01 -14.76 -6.40
CA ASN A 284 11.96 -14.88 -7.42
C ASN A 284 12.53 -14.91 -8.86
N LYS A 285 13.83 -15.10 -9.02
CA LYS A 285 14.50 -15.29 -10.32
C LYS A 285 14.12 -14.23 -11.36
N GLY A 286 14.48 -12.97 -11.11
CA GLY A 286 14.27 -11.86 -12.04
C GLY A 286 12.93 -11.12 -11.87
N SER A 287 12.00 -11.60 -11.03
CA SER A 287 10.74 -10.90 -10.79
C SER A 287 10.77 -10.09 -9.49
N TRP A 288 10.48 -8.82 -9.57
CA TRP A 288 10.44 -7.94 -8.39
C TRP A 288 9.38 -8.33 -7.39
N VAL A 289 9.63 -8.00 -6.14
CA VAL A 289 8.63 -8.06 -5.08
C VAL A 289 8.35 -6.63 -4.61
N ILE A 290 7.38 -5.97 -5.24
CA ILE A 290 6.93 -4.61 -4.90
C ILE A 290 5.79 -4.63 -3.89
N SER A 291 4.94 -5.66 -3.95
CA SER A 291 3.84 -5.82 -3.00
C SER A 291 4.35 -5.87 -1.56
N SER A 292 3.68 -5.15 -0.66
CA SER A 292 3.96 -5.24 0.77
C SER A 292 3.35 -6.52 1.33
N PRO A 293 4.08 -7.28 2.17
CA PRO A 293 3.59 -8.58 2.63
C PRO A 293 2.42 -8.48 3.61
N ALA A 294 1.60 -9.54 3.70
CA ALA A 294 0.66 -9.74 4.79
C ALA A 294 1.14 -10.89 5.68
N VAL A 295 0.94 -10.76 7.01
CA VAL A 295 1.39 -11.77 7.97
C VAL A 295 0.22 -12.17 8.87
N LEU A 296 -0.13 -13.47 8.87
CA LEU A 296 -1.20 -14.00 9.69
C LEU A 296 -0.92 -15.43 10.11
N GLY A 297 -1.02 -15.73 11.42
CA GLY A 297 -0.97 -17.09 11.94
C GLY A 297 0.31 -17.84 11.60
N GLY A 298 1.46 -17.18 11.68
CA GLY A 298 2.78 -17.77 11.36
C GLY A 298 3.02 -17.97 9.86
N LYS A 299 2.24 -17.33 9.00
CA LYS A 299 2.39 -17.36 7.54
C LYS A 299 2.59 -15.97 7.00
N VAL A 300 3.44 -15.84 5.98
CA VAL A 300 3.65 -14.58 5.23
C VAL A 300 3.23 -14.76 3.79
N TYR A 301 2.52 -13.77 3.26
CA TYR A 301 1.97 -13.75 1.91
C TYR A 301 2.53 -12.54 1.17
N PHE A 302 3.04 -12.75 -0.04
CA PHE A 302 3.54 -11.69 -0.91
C PHE A 302 3.35 -12.05 -2.38
N ALA A 303 3.36 -11.04 -3.24
CA ALA A 303 3.19 -11.24 -4.68
C ALA A 303 4.34 -10.65 -5.48
N THR A 304 4.52 -11.17 -6.67
CA THR A 304 5.60 -10.81 -7.59
C THR A 304 5.10 -9.94 -8.74
N SER A 305 6.00 -9.22 -9.40
CA SER A 305 5.69 -8.45 -10.59
C SER A 305 5.48 -9.36 -11.81
N ASP A 306 6.45 -9.48 -12.69
CA ASP A 306 6.31 -10.05 -14.03
C ASP A 306 5.95 -11.54 -14.07
N THR A 307 6.29 -12.30 -13.04
CA THR A 307 5.87 -13.71 -12.95
C THR A 307 4.42 -13.87 -12.51
N GLY A 308 3.82 -12.83 -11.89
CA GLY A 308 2.41 -12.86 -11.48
C GLY A 308 2.09 -13.95 -10.45
N LEU A 309 3.00 -14.20 -9.51
CA LEU A 309 2.85 -15.25 -8.49
C LEU A 309 2.43 -14.65 -7.15
N LEU A 310 1.46 -15.29 -6.50
CA LEU A 310 1.16 -15.07 -5.08
C LEU A 310 1.73 -16.22 -4.27
N HIS A 311 2.65 -15.93 -3.39
CA HIS A 311 3.31 -16.88 -2.52
C HIS A 311 2.76 -16.85 -1.10
N ALA A 312 2.71 -18.03 -0.47
CA ALA A 312 2.52 -18.20 0.96
C ALA A 312 3.67 -19.02 1.53
N PHE A 313 4.33 -18.49 2.54
CA PHE A 313 5.49 -19.12 3.18
C PHE A 313 5.27 -19.26 4.69
N ASP A 314 5.89 -20.26 5.30
CA ASP A 314 6.05 -20.31 6.74
C ASP A 314 6.93 -19.14 7.19
N ALA A 315 6.38 -18.27 8.02
CA ALA A 315 7.00 -17.02 8.42
C ALA A 315 8.32 -17.21 9.19
N LYS A 316 8.45 -18.29 9.93
CA LYS A 316 9.63 -18.58 10.76
C LYS A 316 10.77 -19.21 9.96
N SER A 317 10.47 -20.19 9.13
CA SER A 317 11.48 -20.99 8.41
C SER A 317 11.75 -20.52 6.98
N GLY A 318 10.84 -19.73 6.38
CA GLY A 318 10.91 -19.39 4.95
C GLY A 318 10.56 -20.56 4.03
N ALA A 319 9.99 -21.65 4.55
CA ALA A 319 9.58 -22.76 3.72
C ALA A 319 8.32 -22.40 2.90
N PRO A 320 8.28 -22.69 1.59
CA PRO A 320 7.10 -22.44 0.77
C PRO A 320 5.95 -23.35 1.19
N LEU A 321 4.74 -22.78 1.31
CA LEU A 321 3.52 -23.51 1.66
C LEU A 321 2.65 -23.75 0.42
N PHE A 322 2.38 -22.68 -0.36
CA PHE A 322 1.73 -22.78 -1.65
C PHE A 322 2.05 -21.56 -2.52
N THR A 323 1.82 -21.70 -3.82
CA THR A 323 1.94 -20.63 -4.80
C THR A 323 0.73 -20.68 -5.73
N LEU A 324 0.16 -19.50 -6.03
CA LEU A 324 -0.87 -19.33 -7.06
C LEU A 324 -0.29 -18.53 -8.21
N ASP A 325 -0.55 -19.00 -9.44
CA ASP A 325 -0.09 -18.38 -10.68
C ASP A 325 -1.24 -17.59 -11.32
N PHE A 326 -1.00 -16.29 -11.54
CA PHE A 326 -1.92 -15.37 -12.21
C PHE A 326 -1.44 -15.02 -13.62
N LYS A 327 -0.77 -15.95 -14.29
CA LYS A 327 -0.43 -15.89 -15.72
C LYS A 327 0.40 -14.67 -16.12
N HIS A 328 1.47 -14.42 -15.37
CA HIS A 328 2.41 -13.31 -15.63
C HIS A 328 1.78 -11.91 -15.53
N TRP A 329 0.64 -11.75 -14.85
CA TRP A 329 0.09 -10.43 -14.59
C TRP A 329 0.74 -9.80 -13.37
N PRO A 330 1.41 -8.65 -13.52
CA PRO A 330 2.08 -7.99 -12.39
C PRO A 330 1.12 -7.68 -11.24
N MET A 331 1.57 -7.92 -10.02
CA MET A 331 0.82 -7.68 -8.80
C MET A 331 1.57 -6.68 -7.91
N PHE A 332 1.26 -5.40 -8.07
CA PHE A 332 1.82 -4.33 -7.22
C PHE A 332 0.90 -4.00 -6.04
N SER A 333 -0.36 -4.40 -6.11
CA SER A 333 -1.26 -4.41 -4.96
C SER A 333 -0.72 -5.30 -3.86
N SER A 334 -0.93 -4.92 -2.62
CA SER A 334 -0.50 -5.71 -1.47
C SER A 334 -1.64 -6.58 -0.93
N PRO A 335 -1.39 -7.84 -0.56
CA PRO A 335 -2.43 -8.73 -0.07
C PRO A 335 -3.07 -8.19 1.22
N ALA A 336 -4.40 -8.22 1.30
CA ALA A 336 -5.20 -7.87 2.48
C ALA A 336 -5.96 -9.10 2.95
N ILE A 337 -5.95 -9.38 4.26
CA ILE A 337 -6.57 -10.57 4.81
C ILE A 337 -7.70 -10.17 5.76
N ALA A 338 -8.87 -10.80 5.60
CA ALA A 338 -9.98 -10.72 6.54
C ALA A 338 -10.61 -12.11 6.70
N GLY A 339 -10.72 -12.59 7.93
CA GLY A 339 -11.10 -13.97 8.20
C GLY A 339 -10.19 -14.96 7.49
N ASP A 340 -10.79 -15.86 6.71
CA ASP A 340 -10.07 -16.89 5.92
C ASP A 340 -9.87 -16.50 4.45
N THR A 341 -10.05 -15.22 4.11
CA THR A 341 -9.96 -14.73 2.74
C THR A 341 -8.84 -13.70 2.57
N LEU A 342 -7.99 -13.91 1.57
CA LEU A 342 -6.97 -12.96 1.14
C LEU A 342 -7.43 -12.29 -0.16
N TYR A 343 -7.30 -10.97 -0.22
CA TYR A 343 -7.65 -10.15 -1.39
C TYR A 343 -6.39 -9.52 -1.98
N ILE A 344 -6.27 -9.54 -3.31
CA ILE A 344 -5.16 -8.91 -4.02
C ILE A 344 -5.57 -8.44 -5.41
N GLY A 345 -5.17 -7.22 -5.75
CA GLY A 345 -5.34 -6.65 -7.08
C GLY A 345 -4.22 -7.02 -8.06
N SER A 346 -4.48 -6.90 -9.34
CA SER A 346 -3.50 -7.11 -10.41
C SER A 346 -3.57 -6.03 -11.47
N HIS A 347 -2.53 -5.93 -12.30
CA HIS A 347 -2.51 -5.06 -13.48
C HIS A 347 -3.56 -5.45 -14.53
N GLN A 348 -4.11 -6.66 -14.45
CA GLN A 348 -5.20 -7.11 -15.32
C GLN A 348 -6.54 -6.37 -15.07
N GLY A 349 -6.62 -5.50 -14.08
CA GLY A 349 -7.89 -4.89 -13.65
C GLY A 349 -8.76 -5.85 -12.86
N ARG A 350 -8.16 -6.82 -12.18
CA ARG A 350 -8.87 -7.82 -11.39
C ARG A 350 -8.49 -7.75 -9.92
N LEU A 351 -9.50 -7.87 -9.06
CA LEU A 351 -9.36 -8.18 -7.65
C LEU A 351 -9.68 -9.66 -7.45
N ASN A 352 -8.71 -10.40 -6.92
CA ASN A 352 -8.85 -11.81 -6.64
C ASN A 352 -9.04 -12.03 -5.15
N ALA A 353 -10.02 -12.85 -4.76
CA ALA A 353 -10.19 -13.35 -3.42
C ALA A 353 -9.75 -14.81 -3.34
N ILE A 354 -8.86 -15.09 -2.42
CA ILE A 354 -8.25 -16.41 -2.23
C ILE A 354 -8.78 -17.01 -0.92
N ASP A 355 -9.40 -18.19 -0.99
CA ASP A 355 -9.74 -19.01 0.18
C ASP A 355 -8.45 -19.62 0.73
N LEU A 356 -8.01 -19.15 1.89
CA LEU A 356 -6.75 -19.57 2.51
C LEU A 356 -6.76 -21.00 3.04
N LYS A 357 -7.94 -21.56 3.32
CA LYS A 357 -8.08 -22.98 3.74
C LYS A 357 -7.99 -23.90 2.54
N LYS A 358 -8.62 -23.51 1.41
CA LYS A 358 -8.59 -24.31 0.18
C LYS A 358 -7.41 -24.00 -0.72
N GLN A 359 -6.65 -22.91 -0.42
CA GLN A 359 -5.48 -22.46 -1.17
C GLN A 359 -5.78 -22.25 -2.66
N LYS A 360 -6.92 -21.63 -2.96
CA LYS A 360 -7.36 -21.36 -4.33
C LYS A 360 -8.18 -20.08 -4.43
N VAL A 361 -8.28 -19.54 -5.63
CA VAL A 361 -9.18 -18.43 -5.93
C VAL A 361 -10.61 -18.84 -5.65
N ALA A 362 -11.31 -18.09 -4.80
CA ALA A 362 -12.70 -18.27 -4.47
C ALA A 362 -13.59 -17.50 -5.45
N TRP A 363 -13.22 -16.25 -5.77
CA TRP A 363 -13.88 -15.41 -6.74
C TRP A 363 -12.92 -14.34 -7.27
N THR A 364 -13.30 -13.75 -8.40
CA THR A 364 -12.59 -12.64 -9.04
C THR A 364 -13.61 -11.56 -9.43
N PHE A 365 -13.32 -10.32 -9.07
CA PHE A 365 -13.99 -9.13 -9.61
C PHE A 365 -13.15 -8.57 -10.76
N GLU A 366 -13.79 -8.05 -11.79
CA GLU A 366 -13.15 -7.43 -12.94
C GLU A 366 -13.71 -6.03 -13.17
N THR A 367 -12.82 -5.03 -13.35
CA THR A 367 -13.21 -3.64 -13.62
C THR A 367 -13.87 -3.51 -14.99
N GLU A 368 -14.71 -2.49 -15.19
CA GLU A 368 -15.34 -2.26 -16.50
C GLU A 368 -14.29 -1.92 -17.58
N ALA A 369 -13.22 -1.22 -17.21
CA ALA A 369 -12.13 -0.94 -18.12
C ALA A 369 -11.39 -2.22 -18.57
N SER A 370 -11.22 -3.21 -17.68
CA SER A 370 -10.67 -4.52 -18.05
C SER A 370 -11.54 -5.26 -19.04
N LYS A 371 -12.85 -5.28 -18.82
CA LYS A 371 -13.81 -5.91 -19.75
C LYS A 371 -13.82 -5.23 -21.13
N THR A 372 -13.67 -3.91 -21.15
CA THR A 372 -13.73 -3.12 -22.40
C THR A 372 -12.41 -3.18 -23.17
N ASN A 373 -11.28 -2.96 -22.47
CA ASN A 373 -9.97 -2.82 -23.12
C ASN A 373 -9.15 -4.12 -23.11
N GLY A 374 -9.61 -5.13 -22.38
CA GLY A 374 -8.85 -6.37 -22.17
C GLY A 374 -8.55 -7.10 -23.48
N SER A 375 -9.44 -7.08 -24.46
CA SER A 375 -9.22 -7.72 -25.77
C SER A 375 -7.98 -7.19 -26.52
N THR A 376 -7.53 -5.97 -26.23
CA THR A 376 -6.32 -5.39 -26.82
C THR A 376 -5.06 -5.88 -26.12
N TYR A 377 -5.09 -5.96 -24.78
CA TYR A 377 -3.91 -6.18 -23.97
C TYR A 377 -3.80 -7.58 -23.36
N PHE A 378 -4.79 -8.47 -23.62
CA PHE A 378 -4.77 -9.87 -23.19
C PHE A 378 -4.63 -10.77 -24.41
N LYS A 379 -3.69 -11.73 -24.32
CA LYS A 379 -3.61 -12.82 -25.29
C LYS A 379 -4.76 -13.82 -25.06
N SER A 380 -5.01 -14.68 -26.02
CA SER A 380 -6.10 -15.69 -25.96
C SER A 380 -5.96 -16.67 -24.77
N ASP A 381 -4.72 -16.91 -24.31
CA ASP A 381 -4.44 -17.73 -23.12
C ASP A 381 -4.58 -16.98 -21.80
N GLY A 382 -4.89 -15.67 -21.87
CA GLY A 382 -5.08 -14.77 -20.74
C GLY A 382 -3.78 -14.18 -20.19
N THR A 383 -2.63 -14.35 -20.83
CA THR A 383 -1.36 -13.68 -20.49
C THR A 383 -1.33 -12.24 -21.01
N PRO A 384 -0.44 -11.36 -20.49
CA PRO A 384 -0.28 -10.00 -21.01
C PRO A 384 0.18 -9.97 -22.46
N ASN A 385 -0.38 -9.08 -23.26
CA ASN A 385 0.07 -8.77 -24.61
C ASN A 385 0.95 -7.51 -24.58
N TYR A 386 2.20 -7.66 -24.14
CA TYR A 386 3.14 -6.54 -24.03
C TYR A 386 3.45 -5.89 -25.38
N GLU A 387 3.43 -6.66 -26.48
CA GLU A 387 3.65 -6.15 -27.86
C GLU A 387 2.59 -5.12 -28.29
N ALA A 388 1.36 -5.22 -27.75
CA ALA A 388 0.32 -4.24 -28.01
C ALA A 388 0.51 -2.93 -27.25
N ALA A 389 1.25 -2.98 -26.14
CA ALA A 389 1.47 -1.82 -25.28
C ALA A 389 2.80 -1.11 -25.59
N PHE A 390 3.89 -1.88 -25.71
CA PHE A 390 5.25 -1.38 -25.86
C PHE A 390 5.69 -1.53 -27.31
N SER A 391 6.14 -0.45 -27.92
CA SER A 391 6.54 -0.42 -29.34
C SER A 391 8.04 -0.49 -29.52
N ASP A 392 8.83 0.04 -28.59
CA ASP A 392 10.28 0.12 -28.68
C ASP A 392 10.92 0.23 -27.29
N PHE A 393 12.24 0.29 -27.21
CA PHE A 393 13.03 0.50 -26.00
C PHE A 393 13.30 1.98 -25.68
N PHE A 394 12.81 2.91 -26.46
CA PHE A 394 12.91 4.34 -26.12
C PHE A 394 12.08 4.66 -24.88
N TYR A 395 12.61 5.55 -24.04
CA TYR A 395 12.00 5.87 -22.75
C TYR A 395 10.54 6.33 -22.88
N ASP A 396 10.21 7.18 -23.86
CA ASP A 396 8.84 7.66 -24.07
C ASP A 396 7.88 6.53 -24.45
N ASP A 397 8.36 5.53 -25.21
CA ASP A 397 7.58 4.34 -25.55
C ASP A 397 7.32 3.47 -24.32
N MET A 398 8.30 3.35 -23.43
CA MET A 398 8.12 2.64 -22.14
C MET A 398 7.11 3.35 -21.26
N VAL A 399 7.20 4.68 -21.11
CA VAL A 399 6.20 5.46 -20.35
C VAL A 399 4.80 5.30 -20.96
N SER A 400 4.71 5.42 -22.29
CA SER A 400 3.46 5.21 -23.03
C SER A 400 2.92 3.79 -22.85
N GLY A 401 3.79 2.76 -22.94
CA GLY A 401 3.43 1.36 -22.75
C GLY A 401 2.84 1.09 -21.37
N VAL A 402 3.47 1.62 -20.32
CA VAL A 402 2.95 1.55 -18.95
C VAL A 402 1.56 2.19 -18.86
N GLN A 403 1.35 3.36 -19.47
CA GLN A 403 0.04 4.03 -19.49
C GLN A 403 -1.02 3.18 -20.22
N LYS A 404 -0.68 2.60 -21.36
CA LYS A 404 -1.55 1.69 -22.11
C LYS A 404 -1.93 0.46 -21.29
N MET A 405 -0.96 -0.19 -20.63
CA MET A 405 -1.25 -1.32 -19.74
C MET A 405 -2.15 -0.94 -18.57
N MET A 406 -2.03 0.28 -18.05
CA MET A 406 -2.91 0.78 -16.98
C MET A 406 -4.34 1.10 -17.46
N SER A 407 -4.56 1.29 -18.75
CA SER A 407 -5.88 1.61 -19.32
C SER A 407 -6.90 0.47 -19.16
N VAL A 408 -6.47 -0.71 -18.76
CA VAL A 408 -7.36 -1.84 -18.39
C VAL A 408 -7.97 -1.70 -17.00
N GLY A 409 -7.78 -0.56 -16.33
CA GLY A 409 -8.31 -0.38 -14.98
C GLY A 409 -7.55 -1.22 -13.95
N ALA A 410 -6.22 -1.22 -14.03
CA ALA A 410 -5.35 -1.96 -13.13
C ALA A 410 -5.67 -1.65 -11.66
N ILE A 411 -5.71 -2.68 -10.82
CA ILE A 411 -5.93 -2.55 -9.38
C ILE A 411 -4.57 -2.60 -8.69
N LEU A 412 -3.99 -1.40 -8.48
CA LEU A 412 -2.70 -1.20 -7.84
C LEU A 412 -2.85 -0.83 -6.36
N SER A 413 -3.98 -0.26 -5.99
CA SER A 413 -4.30 0.02 -4.59
C SER A 413 -4.38 -1.29 -3.80
N SER A 414 -3.93 -1.27 -2.55
CA SER A 414 -4.11 -2.42 -1.65
C SER A 414 -5.54 -2.41 -1.11
N PRO A 415 -6.24 -3.56 -1.07
CA PRO A 415 -7.61 -3.62 -0.57
C PRO A 415 -7.67 -3.27 0.92
N ALA A 416 -8.76 -2.61 1.33
CA ALA A 416 -9.15 -2.46 2.73
C ALA A 416 -10.48 -3.18 2.96
N VAL A 417 -10.66 -3.76 4.16
CA VAL A 417 -11.85 -4.56 4.48
C VAL A 417 -12.52 -4.02 5.73
N SER A 418 -13.84 -3.88 5.67
CA SER A 418 -14.65 -3.52 6.84
C SER A 418 -15.99 -4.26 6.78
N GLY A 419 -16.32 -4.99 7.84
CA GLY A 419 -17.49 -5.87 7.86
C GLY A 419 -17.47 -6.89 6.72
N GLU A 420 -18.50 -6.89 5.91
CA GLU A 420 -18.66 -7.74 4.72
C GLU A 420 -18.45 -6.95 3.42
N THR A 421 -17.53 -5.98 3.43
CA THR A 421 -17.26 -5.15 2.25
C THR A 421 -15.75 -4.99 2.04
N VAL A 422 -15.28 -5.19 0.80
CA VAL A 422 -13.90 -4.92 0.36
C VAL A 422 -13.90 -3.66 -0.48
N TYR A 423 -12.96 -2.76 -0.19
CA TYR A 423 -12.80 -1.47 -0.86
C TYR A 423 -11.48 -1.43 -1.60
N VAL A 424 -11.49 -1.00 -2.86
CA VAL A 424 -10.29 -0.97 -3.70
C VAL A 424 -10.36 0.14 -4.74
N GLY A 425 -9.26 0.85 -4.93
CA GLY A 425 -9.08 1.83 -6.01
C GLY A 425 -8.53 1.20 -7.29
N SER A 426 -8.80 1.83 -8.41
CA SER A 426 -8.38 1.37 -9.74
C SER A 426 -7.84 2.51 -10.60
N THR A 427 -7.02 2.18 -11.58
CA THR A 427 -6.51 3.15 -12.57
C THR A 427 -7.57 3.63 -13.56
N ASP A 428 -8.77 3.04 -13.57
CA ASP A 428 -9.92 3.58 -14.30
C ASP A 428 -10.58 4.78 -13.61
N GLY A 429 -10.02 5.19 -12.47
CA GLY A 429 -10.50 6.33 -11.69
C GLY A 429 -11.62 6.01 -10.70
N ASN A 430 -12.02 4.76 -10.59
CA ASN A 430 -13.03 4.34 -9.61
C ASN A 430 -12.40 3.88 -8.30
N ILE A 431 -13.14 4.12 -7.21
CA ILE A 431 -13.08 3.30 -6.02
C ILE A 431 -14.33 2.42 -5.97
N TYR A 432 -14.13 1.13 -5.75
CA TYR A 432 -15.17 0.11 -5.68
C TYR A 432 -15.37 -0.37 -4.25
N ALA A 433 -16.62 -0.52 -3.83
CA ALA A 433 -17.03 -1.27 -2.65
C ALA A 433 -17.72 -2.54 -3.11
N LEU A 434 -17.15 -3.68 -2.76
CA LEU A 434 -17.58 -5.02 -3.19
C LEU A 434 -18.18 -5.79 -2.00
N MET A 435 -19.27 -6.52 -2.22
CA MET A 435 -19.92 -7.33 -1.20
C MET A 435 -20.29 -8.72 -1.71
#